data_d76fe6d7e0a9cfdbf25945430afed380
#
_entry.id   d76fe6d7e0a9cfdbf25945430afed380
#
_cell.length_a   1.000
_cell.length_b   1.000
_cell.length_c   1.000
_cell.angle_alpha   90.00
_cell.angle_beta   90.00
_cell.angle_gamma   90.00
#
_symmetry.space_group_name_H-M   'P 1'
#
loop_
_entity.id
_entity.type
_entity.pdbx_description
1 polymer ?
#
loop_
_entity_poly.entity_id
_entity_poly.type
_entity_poly.pdbx_seq_one_letter_code
_entity_poly.pdbx_strand_id
1 'polypeptide(L)'
;MSQTFSFTGAPQSYTVPAGALVTITADGAGGTDNTGTNCAAFTGTGGPGARVVTTLPPTVSSTTYTVNVGGTGSNSGNSCPGTGGAGGFNGGGAGGSTDSSGSGGPGGGGASGVNVGTGLLVVAGGGGAAGGPGLNETSGDGGKGGTPNATAGTAGQSSGDGSNGGGGGGGGSTSANTVGAGGSLGLDSGCTATAGMQGGSFSGSIVGTGGAGGGNFGCIGGGGSSVGAGGGGGAGYYAGGGGGSDANLGGFSGGGGGGGGSSFATPSGSGTNYTTSVIGTANHNGQVIISYTVVTPSLTVAKTHTKHFTQGKDGVYTITVRNNGSGPTDGTTATVHDTLPAGLRADSITGTGWTCSRTTLTCTRSDVLPAGSSYPPITLKVDVSCRAHAHVTNTATVTGGGDTTAHTATDRTKIRHNKHCHNEHW
;
A
#
# COMPACT_ATOMS: atom_id res chain seq x y z
N MET A 1 16.24 4.77 6.74
CA MET A 1 16.89 4.54 5.43
C MET A 1 15.85 4.68 4.33
N SER A 2 16.25 5.04 3.10
CA SER A 2 15.32 5.23 1.98
C SER A 2 15.96 4.74 0.68
N GLN A 3 15.19 4.05 -0.17
CA GLN A 3 15.56 3.59 -1.49
C GLN A 3 14.51 4.03 -2.49
N THR A 4 14.96 4.63 -3.60
CA THR A 4 14.10 5.03 -4.72
C THR A 4 14.28 4.04 -5.86
N PHE A 5 13.16 3.62 -6.46
CA PHE A 5 13.07 2.74 -7.60
C PHE A 5 12.50 3.52 -8.78
N SER A 6 13.29 3.65 -9.81
CA SER A 6 12.87 4.19 -11.09
C SER A 6 12.47 3.05 -12.04
N PHE A 7 11.78 3.40 -13.11
CA PHE A 7 11.37 2.45 -14.15
C PHE A 7 12.58 1.77 -14.82
N THR A 8 12.55 0.44 -14.90
CA THR A 8 13.58 -0.39 -15.56
C THR A 8 13.00 -1.35 -16.59
N GLY A 9 11.68 -1.46 -16.68
CA GLY A 9 11.02 -2.46 -17.52
C GLY A 9 11.06 -3.88 -16.92
N ALA A 10 11.50 -4.05 -15.67
CA ALA A 10 11.60 -5.34 -14.99
C ALA A 10 11.31 -5.19 -13.49
N PRO A 11 10.90 -6.27 -12.78
CA PRO A 11 10.77 -6.30 -11.34
C PRO A 11 12.12 -6.03 -10.65
N GLN A 12 12.07 -5.28 -9.55
CA GLN A 12 13.21 -4.96 -8.69
C GLN A 12 12.92 -5.52 -7.29
N SER A 13 13.94 -5.74 -6.46
CA SER A 13 13.76 -6.26 -5.10
C SER A 13 14.49 -5.41 -4.07
N TYR A 14 13.93 -5.35 -2.85
CA TYR A 14 14.52 -4.64 -1.73
C TYR A 14 14.21 -5.35 -0.42
N THR A 15 15.26 -5.64 0.37
CA THR A 15 15.11 -6.31 1.65
C THR A 15 15.30 -5.31 2.79
N VAL A 16 14.35 -5.29 3.72
CA VAL A 16 14.42 -4.51 4.96
C VAL A 16 14.63 -5.44 6.14
N PRO A 17 15.32 -5.00 7.21
CA PRO A 17 15.57 -5.83 8.39
C PRO A 17 14.28 -6.05 9.22
N ALA A 18 14.32 -7.02 10.13
CA ALA A 18 13.30 -7.18 11.17
C ALA A 18 13.15 -5.90 11.99
N GLY A 19 11.96 -5.64 12.52
CA GLY A 19 11.63 -4.43 13.28
C GLY A 19 11.51 -3.16 12.43
N ALA A 20 11.53 -3.26 11.10
CA ALA A 20 11.40 -2.09 10.24
C ALA A 20 9.94 -1.62 10.14
N LEU A 21 9.67 -0.40 10.57
CA LEU A 21 8.46 0.36 10.23
C LEU A 21 8.67 0.94 8.83
N VAL A 22 7.92 0.43 7.85
CA VAL A 22 8.14 0.70 6.43
C VAL A 22 7.09 1.65 5.88
N THR A 23 7.53 2.74 5.26
CA THR A 23 6.66 3.64 4.49
C THR A 23 6.93 3.44 3.00
N ILE A 24 5.87 3.16 2.24
CA ILE A 24 5.89 3.01 0.80
C ILE A 24 5.19 4.21 0.18
N THR A 25 5.87 4.88 -0.75
CA THR A 25 5.29 5.86 -1.66
C THR A 25 5.38 5.28 -3.07
N ALA A 26 4.24 5.03 -3.71
CA ALA A 26 4.17 4.51 -5.06
C ALA A 26 3.45 5.52 -5.97
N ASP A 27 4.04 5.80 -7.12
CA ASP A 27 3.49 6.62 -8.19
C ASP A 27 3.25 5.75 -9.42
N GLY A 28 2.02 5.64 -9.90
CA GLY A 28 1.70 5.02 -11.18
C GLY A 28 2.19 5.88 -12.35
N ALA A 29 2.41 5.26 -13.50
CA ALA A 29 2.80 6.00 -14.71
C ALA A 29 1.63 6.79 -15.28
N GLY A 30 1.91 7.91 -15.95
CA GLY A 30 0.94 8.62 -16.74
C GLY A 30 0.61 7.89 -18.04
N GLY A 31 -0.60 8.09 -18.55
CA GLY A 31 -0.97 7.72 -19.92
C GLY A 31 -0.23 8.62 -20.93
N THR A 32 -0.20 8.17 -22.16
CA THR A 32 0.53 8.87 -23.21
C THR A 32 -0.34 9.94 -23.86
N ASP A 33 0.22 11.13 -24.06
CA ASP A 33 -0.37 12.17 -24.88
C ASP A 33 -0.42 11.74 -26.35
N ASN A 34 -1.33 12.34 -27.08
CA ASN A 34 -1.23 12.38 -28.53
C ASN A 34 -0.67 13.74 -28.95
N THR A 35 0.55 13.75 -29.46
CA THR A 35 1.29 14.97 -29.79
C THR A 35 1.05 15.47 -31.21
N GLY A 36 0.01 14.99 -31.87
CA GLY A 36 -0.26 15.25 -33.28
C GLY A 36 0.65 14.43 -34.20
N THR A 37 0.13 14.05 -35.35
CA THR A 37 0.86 13.26 -36.36
C THR A 37 0.79 14.04 -37.69
N ASN A 38 1.49 13.54 -38.72
CA ASN A 38 1.36 14.03 -40.08
C ASN A 38 -0.10 13.98 -40.61
N CYS A 39 -0.99 13.26 -39.89
CA CYS A 39 -2.40 13.11 -40.27
C CYS A 39 -3.33 14.10 -39.58
N ALA A 40 -2.93 14.68 -38.47
CA ALA A 40 -3.77 15.63 -37.72
C ALA A 40 -2.94 16.47 -36.76
N ALA A 41 -3.25 17.78 -36.69
CA ALA A 41 -2.52 18.74 -35.89
C ALA A 41 -3.04 18.89 -34.44
N PHE A 42 -4.13 18.21 -34.08
CA PHE A 42 -4.79 18.36 -32.79
C PHE A 42 -4.27 17.34 -31.76
N THR A 43 -4.11 17.80 -30.53
CA THR A 43 -3.51 17.04 -29.41
C THR A 43 -4.57 16.66 -28.39
N GLY A 44 -4.41 15.51 -27.79
CA GLY A 44 -5.10 15.13 -26.55
C GLY A 44 -4.08 14.83 -25.46
N THR A 45 -4.48 14.96 -24.21
CA THR A 45 -3.59 14.75 -23.07
C THR A 45 -3.85 13.40 -22.40
N GLY A 46 -2.78 12.69 -22.08
CA GLY A 46 -2.83 11.50 -21.23
C GLY A 46 -3.15 11.89 -19.79
N GLY A 47 -3.87 11.00 -19.08
CA GLY A 47 -4.15 11.17 -17.66
C GLY A 47 -2.91 10.92 -16.82
N PRO A 48 -2.69 11.64 -15.71
CA PRO A 48 -1.65 11.31 -14.75
C PRO A 48 -1.99 10.02 -14.01
N GLY A 49 -0.97 9.30 -13.55
CA GLY A 49 -1.12 8.18 -12.60
C GLY A 49 -1.52 8.64 -11.20
N ALA A 50 -1.82 7.71 -10.34
CA ALA A 50 -2.09 7.93 -8.93
C ALA A 50 -0.79 7.89 -8.09
N ARG A 51 -0.84 8.51 -6.91
CA ARG A 51 0.13 8.33 -5.84
C ARG A 51 -0.54 7.65 -4.65
N VAL A 52 0.11 6.64 -4.11
CA VAL A 52 -0.28 5.96 -2.87
C VAL A 52 0.85 6.09 -1.86
N VAL A 53 0.54 6.57 -0.66
CA VAL A 53 1.47 6.57 0.47
C VAL A 53 0.85 5.74 1.58
N THR A 54 1.58 4.77 2.11
CA THR A 54 1.10 3.94 3.22
C THR A 54 2.27 3.52 4.11
N THR A 55 1.99 3.32 5.41
CA THR A 55 2.96 2.82 6.39
C THR A 55 2.52 1.45 6.87
N LEU A 56 3.40 0.47 6.70
CA LEU A 56 3.19 -0.91 7.13
C LEU A 56 3.71 -1.09 8.56
N PRO A 57 3.05 -1.94 9.38
CA PRO A 57 3.54 -2.26 10.72
C PRO A 57 4.92 -2.92 10.67
N PRO A 58 5.71 -2.85 11.75
CA PRO A 58 7.01 -3.51 11.82
C PRO A 58 6.89 -5.02 11.62
N THR A 59 7.80 -5.58 10.82
CA THR A 59 7.87 -7.02 10.58
C THR A 59 8.72 -7.71 11.64
N VAL A 60 8.33 -8.93 12.05
CA VAL A 60 9.07 -9.74 13.04
C VAL A 60 10.34 -10.36 12.46
N SER A 61 10.47 -10.40 11.13
CA SER A 61 11.63 -10.94 10.41
C SER A 61 12.01 -10.02 9.26
N SER A 62 13.22 -10.20 8.72
CA SER A 62 13.64 -9.51 7.51
C SER A 62 12.68 -9.82 6.35
N THR A 63 12.26 -8.81 5.60
CA THR A 63 11.24 -8.93 4.56
C THR A 63 11.76 -8.40 3.23
N THR A 64 11.60 -9.21 2.17
CA THR A 64 11.94 -8.81 0.81
C THR A 64 10.69 -8.38 0.06
N TYR A 65 10.70 -7.14 -0.40
CA TYR A 65 9.68 -6.55 -1.24
C TYR A 65 10.05 -6.70 -2.71
N THR A 66 9.09 -7.09 -3.56
CA THR A 66 9.20 -6.99 -5.01
C THR A 66 8.53 -5.70 -5.47
N VAL A 67 9.23 -4.91 -6.26
CA VAL A 67 8.82 -3.59 -6.72
C VAL A 67 8.70 -3.60 -8.24
N ASN A 68 7.51 -3.34 -8.75
CA ASN A 68 7.23 -3.14 -10.16
C ASN A 68 6.90 -1.66 -10.38
N VAL A 69 7.74 -0.93 -11.09
CA VAL A 69 7.50 0.48 -11.41
C VAL A 69 6.78 0.57 -12.74
N GLY A 70 5.61 1.23 -12.77
CA GLY A 70 4.83 1.42 -13.99
C GLY A 70 5.59 2.20 -15.06
N GLY A 71 5.54 1.73 -16.30
CA GLY A 71 6.03 2.43 -17.48
C GLY A 71 4.91 3.22 -18.15
N THR A 72 5.20 4.37 -18.73
CA THR A 72 4.26 5.05 -19.64
C THR A 72 4.06 4.22 -20.91
N GLY A 73 2.92 4.35 -21.56
CA GLY A 73 2.69 3.74 -22.87
C GLY A 73 3.56 4.40 -23.95
N SER A 74 3.52 3.84 -25.15
CA SER A 74 4.14 4.48 -26.30
C SER A 74 3.14 5.34 -27.08
N ASN A 75 3.67 6.33 -27.77
CA ASN A 75 2.88 7.10 -28.72
C ASN A 75 2.44 6.21 -29.91
N SER A 76 1.37 6.58 -30.57
CA SER A 76 0.96 5.98 -31.84
C SER A 76 1.97 6.30 -32.94
N GLY A 77 2.08 5.43 -33.93
CA GLY A 77 2.96 5.70 -35.07
C GLY A 77 2.55 6.96 -35.84
N ASN A 78 3.53 7.75 -36.29
CA ASN A 78 3.32 8.98 -37.08
C ASN A 78 2.86 8.73 -38.52
N SER A 79 2.47 7.51 -38.87
CA SER A 79 2.00 7.12 -40.19
C SER A 79 0.48 7.19 -40.32
N CYS A 80 -0.03 7.42 -41.51
CA CYS A 80 -1.44 7.26 -41.89
C CYS A 80 -1.49 6.14 -42.95
N PRO A 81 -2.02 4.97 -42.61
CA PRO A 81 -2.72 4.59 -41.38
C PRO A 81 -1.83 4.55 -40.14
N GLY A 82 -2.43 4.89 -38.98
CA GLY A 82 -1.76 4.93 -37.69
C GLY A 82 -1.83 3.60 -36.96
N THR A 83 -0.67 3.08 -36.50
CA THR A 83 -0.63 1.95 -35.58
C THR A 83 -0.86 2.42 -34.15
N GLY A 84 -1.62 1.65 -33.36
CA GLY A 84 -1.80 1.94 -31.95
C GLY A 84 -0.50 1.85 -31.15
N GLY A 85 -0.32 2.72 -30.17
CA GLY A 85 0.78 2.69 -29.23
C GLY A 85 0.72 1.48 -28.30
N ALA A 86 1.88 0.90 -27.95
CA ALA A 86 1.92 -0.17 -26.95
C ALA A 86 1.56 0.38 -25.55
N GLY A 87 0.89 -0.45 -24.76
CA GLY A 87 0.61 -0.15 -23.36
C GLY A 87 1.88 -0.11 -22.51
N GLY A 88 1.87 0.67 -21.44
CA GLY A 88 2.98 0.81 -20.50
C GLY A 88 3.26 -0.48 -19.73
N PHE A 89 4.52 -0.65 -19.34
CA PHE A 89 4.95 -1.79 -18.52
C PHE A 89 4.12 -1.86 -17.23
N ASN A 90 3.86 -3.08 -16.79
CA ASN A 90 3.01 -3.43 -15.66
C ASN A 90 1.54 -3.04 -15.90
N GLY A 91 1.02 -3.46 -17.06
CA GLY A 91 -0.40 -3.62 -17.34
C GLY A 91 -1.10 -2.45 -18.04
N GLY A 92 -0.41 -1.45 -18.61
CA GLY A 92 -1.05 -0.44 -19.44
C GLY A 92 -1.71 -1.05 -20.69
N GLY A 93 -2.89 -0.54 -21.09
CA GLY A 93 -3.60 -0.98 -22.28
C GLY A 93 -3.00 -0.39 -23.57
N ALA A 94 -3.01 -1.15 -24.64
CA ALA A 94 -2.59 -0.66 -25.96
C ALA A 94 -3.62 0.34 -26.54
N GLY A 95 -3.17 1.27 -27.34
CA GLY A 95 -4.05 2.11 -28.15
C GLY A 95 -4.61 1.37 -29.36
N GLY A 96 -5.70 1.88 -29.91
CA GLY A 96 -6.31 1.35 -31.13
C GLY A 96 -5.54 1.72 -32.40
N SER A 97 -5.67 0.92 -33.44
CA SER A 97 -5.06 1.13 -34.76
C SER A 97 -6.08 1.55 -35.79
N THR A 98 -5.65 2.18 -36.88
CA THR A 98 -6.45 2.50 -38.06
C THR A 98 -5.83 1.88 -39.31
N ASP A 99 -6.65 1.50 -40.31
CA ASP A 99 -6.19 0.98 -41.59
C ASP A 99 -6.36 1.99 -42.75
N SER A 100 -6.86 3.18 -42.47
CA SER A 100 -7.12 4.24 -43.42
C SER A 100 -6.35 5.52 -43.01
N SER A 101 -6.72 6.67 -43.51
CA SER A 101 -6.05 7.96 -43.28
C SER A 101 -6.10 8.52 -41.85
N GLY A 102 -6.49 7.70 -40.87
CA GLY A 102 -6.65 8.07 -39.47
C GLY A 102 -5.38 7.87 -38.61
N SER A 103 -5.39 8.50 -37.44
CA SER A 103 -4.35 8.41 -36.45
C SER A 103 -4.64 7.30 -35.44
N GLY A 104 -3.62 6.47 -35.11
CA GLY A 104 -3.72 5.51 -34.02
C GLY A 104 -3.87 6.21 -32.65
N GLY A 105 -4.43 5.53 -31.67
CA GLY A 105 -4.46 5.95 -30.27
C GLY A 105 -3.16 5.57 -29.56
N PRO A 106 -2.66 6.37 -28.59
CA PRO A 106 -1.51 6.00 -27.78
C PRO A 106 -1.86 4.99 -26.66
N GLY A 107 -0.83 4.44 -26.02
CA GLY A 107 -0.96 3.46 -24.96
C GLY A 107 -1.16 4.06 -23.57
N GLY A 108 -1.95 3.40 -22.73
CA GLY A 108 -2.17 3.75 -21.33
C GLY A 108 -0.96 3.49 -20.44
N GLY A 109 -0.90 4.16 -19.30
CA GLY A 109 0.16 4.03 -18.30
C GLY A 109 0.03 2.75 -17.46
N GLY A 110 1.16 2.18 -17.09
CA GLY A 110 1.26 1.05 -16.17
C GLY A 110 1.11 1.44 -14.71
N ALA A 111 0.66 0.52 -13.88
CA ALA A 111 0.60 0.72 -12.44
C ALA A 111 1.96 0.47 -11.78
N SER A 112 2.26 1.19 -10.69
CA SER A 112 3.35 0.83 -9.80
C SER A 112 2.82 -0.05 -8.68
N GLY A 113 3.45 -1.19 -8.44
CA GLY A 113 3.04 -2.17 -7.45
C GLY A 113 4.17 -2.61 -6.55
N VAL A 114 3.85 -2.89 -5.29
CA VAL A 114 4.75 -3.48 -4.30
C VAL A 114 4.08 -4.70 -3.70
N ASN A 115 4.79 -5.83 -3.65
CA ASN A 115 4.30 -7.10 -3.12
C ASN A 115 5.36 -7.83 -2.29
N VAL A 116 4.89 -8.77 -1.44
CA VAL A 116 5.72 -9.75 -0.71
C VAL A 116 5.24 -11.15 -1.12
N GLY A 117 6.11 -11.92 -1.72
CA GLY A 117 5.73 -13.18 -2.34
C GLY A 117 4.60 -12.96 -3.36
N THR A 118 3.48 -13.67 -3.20
CA THR A 118 2.28 -13.51 -4.04
C THR A 118 1.28 -12.48 -3.51
N GLY A 119 1.53 -11.89 -2.32
CA GLY A 119 0.64 -10.91 -1.68
C GLY A 119 0.90 -9.50 -2.18
N LEU A 120 -0.08 -8.91 -2.85
CA LEU A 120 -0.04 -7.51 -3.31
C LEU A 120 -0.31 -6.58 -2.12
N LEU A 121 0.60 -5.65 -1.85
CA LEU A 121 0.52 -4.71 -0.73
C LEU A 121 0.06 -3.31 -1.15
N VAL A 122 0.64 -2.80 -2.23
CA VAL A 122 0.39 -1.44 -2.72
C VAL A 122 0.28 -1.46 -4.23
N VAL A 123 -0.71 -0.75 -4.76
CA VAL A 123 -0.88 -0.46 -6.19
C VAL A 123 -1.21 1.02 -6.34
N ALA A 124 -0.39 1.73 -7.09
CA ALA A 124 -0.69 3.05 -7.60
C ALA A 124 -1.11 2.93 -9.07
N GLY A 125 -2.35 3.27 -9.36
CA GLY A 125 -2.94 3.10 -10.69
C GLY A 125 -2.29 4.00 -11.75
N GLY A 126 -2.18 3.51 -12.97
CA GLY A 126 -1.73 4.28 -14.13
C GLY A 126 -2.83 5.16 -14.72
N GLY A 127 -2.44 6.19 -15.44
CA GLY A 127 -3.36 7.05 -16.21
C GLY A 127 -3.76 6.41 -17.54
N GLY A 128 -4.96 6.72 -18.02
CA GLY A 128 -5.40 6.38 -19.39
C GLY A 128 -4.72 7.26 -20.43
N ALA A 129 -4.55 6.73 -21.63
CA ALA A 129 -4.00 7.51 -22.75
C ALA A 129 -5.02 8.44 -23.38
N ALA A 130 -4.56 9.46 -24.11
CA ALA A 130 -5.40 10.22 -25.01
C ALA A 130 -5.94 9.35 -26.15
N GLY A 131 -7.00 9.80 -26.80
CA GLY A 131 -7.45 9.23 -28.08
C GLY A 131 -6.57 9.67 -29.26
N GLY A 132 -6.70 9.01 -30.41
CA GLY A 132 -6.14 9.47 -31.67
C GLY A 132 -6.87 10.71 -32.20
N PRO A 133 -6.19 11.74 -32.76
CA PRO A 133 -6.85 12.87 -33.31
C PRO A 133 -7.49 12.58 -34.68
N GLY A 134 -8.61 13.24 -34.95
CA GLY A 134 -9.12 13.40 -36.29
C GLY A 134 -8.53 14.64 -36.95
N LEU A 135 -8.65 14.76 -38.27
CA LEU A 135 -8.23 15.97 -38.98
C LEU A 135 -9.15 17.14 -38.54
N ASN A 136 -8.58 18.17 -37.97
CA ASN A 136 -9.28 19.34 -37.41
C ASN A 136 -10.16 19.11 -36.16
N GLU A 137 -10.10 17.95 -35.55
CA GLU A 137 -10.90 17.60 -34.34
C GLU A 137 -10.03 17.11 -33.19
N THR A 138 -10.39 17.51 -31.98
CA THR A 138 -9.66 17.11 -30.78
C THR A 138 -9.98 15.67 -30.38
N SER A 139 -8.96 14.94 -29.95
CA SER A 139 -9.12 13.64 -29.32
C SER A 139 -9.63 13.79 -27.88
N GLY A 140 -10.18 12.70 -27.33
CA GLY A 140 -10.53 12.62 -25.93
C GLY A 140 -9.29 12.55 -25.05
N ASP A 141 -9.34 13.19 -23.89
CA ASP A 141 -8.29 13.13 -22.87
C ASP A 141 -8.35 11.82 -22.07
N GLY A 142 -7.19 11.35 -21.63
CA GLY A 142 -7.06 10.17 -20.75
C GLY A 142 -7.56 10.43 -19.34
N GLY A 143 -8.17 9.41 -18.72
CA GLY A 143 -8.61 9.43 -17.32
C GLY A 143 -7.45 9.34 -16.35
N LYS A 144 -7.58 9.98 -15.18
CA LYS A 144 -6.57 9.97 -14.11
C LYS A 144 -6.56 8.64 -13.37
N GLY A 145 -5.39 8.17 -12.96
CA GLY A 145 -5.21 7.08 -12.01
C GLY A 145 -5.94 7.34 -10.68
N GLY A 146 -6.47 6.28 -10.06
CA GLY A 146 -7.47 6.38 -9.00
C GLY A 146 -6.95 6.72 -7.60
N THR A 147 -7.77 7.47 -6.88
CA THR A 147 -7.56 7.89 -5.49
C THR A 147 -8.77 7.55 -4.59
N PRO A 148 -9.06 6.32 -4.24
CA PRO A 148 -8.68 5.01 -4.81
C PRO A 148 -9.37 4.68 -6.14
N ASN A 149 -10.39 5.46 -6.54
CA ASN A 149 -11.14 5.29 -7.77
C ASN A 149 -10.58 6.16 -8.88
N ALA A 150 -10.40 5.60 -10.06
CA ALA A 150 -9.93 6.30 -11.23
C ALA A 150 -11.04 7.07 -11.95
N THR A 151 -10.68 8.05 -12.76
CA THR A 151 -11.63 8.74 -13.61
C THR A 151 -11.73 8.09 -14.99
N ALA A 152 -12.88 8.26 -15.64
CA ALA A 152 -13.05 7.92 -17.04
C ALA A 152 -12.22 8.88 -17.93
N GLY A 153 -11.85 8.41 -19.11
CA GLY A 153 -11.40 9.27 -20.20
C GLY A 153 -12.58 10.08 -20.77
N THR A 154 -12.28 11.12 -21.54
CA THR A 154 -13.31 11.90 -22.22
C THR A 154 -13.57 11.40 -23.64
N ALA A 155 -14.74 11.70 -24.19
CA ALA A 155 -15.03 11.42 -25.58
C ALA A 155 -14.22 12.34 -26.51
N GLY A 156 -13.90 11.84 -27.70
CA GLY A 156 -13.40 12.67 -28.80
C GLY A 156 -14.48 13.60 -29.35
N GLN A 157 -14.08 14.63 -30.08
CA GLN A 157 -15.00 15.54 -30.75
C GLN A 157 -15.22 15.12 -32.21
N SER A 158 -16.37 15.51 -32.77
CA SER A 158 -16.71 15.33 -34.17
C SER A 158 -17.16 16.65 -34.79
N SER A 159 -16.75 16.93 -36.05
CA SER A 159 -17.19 18.08 -36.82
C SER A 159 -18.28 17.76 -37.83
N GLY A 160 -19.30 18.52 -37.86
CA GLY A 160 -20.10 18.84 -39.03
C GLY A 160 -21.49 18.20 -39.16
N ASP A 161 -21.81 17.06 -38.57
CA ASP A 161 -23.09 16.35 -38.76
C ASP A 161 -23.79 15.92 -37.48
N GLY A 162 -23.28 16.33 -36.30
CA GLY A 162 -23.88 15.97 -35.01
C GLY A 162 -23.56 14.54 -34.55
N SER A 163 -22.66 13.81 -35.23
CA SER A 163 -22.12 12.55 -34.75
C SER A 163 -21.17 12.82 -33.58
N ASN A 164 -21.18 11.94 -32.57
CA ASN A 164 -20.24 12.01 -31.44
C ASN A 164 -18.99 11.25 -31.81
N GLY A 165 -17.82 11.78 -31.52
CA GLY A 165 -16.54 11.09 -31.57
C GLY A 165 -16.56 9.85 -30.69
N GLY A 166 -15.53 8.99 -30.76
CA GLY A 166 -15.40 7.81 -29.95
C GLY A 166 -15.58 8.07 -28.45
N GLY A 167 -16.36 7.30 -27.74
CA GLY A 167 -16.62 7.45 -26.32
C GLY A 167 -15.38 7.20 -25.46
N GLY A 168 -15.24 7.88 -24.32
CA GLY A 168 -14.18 7.65 -23.37
C GLY A 168 -14.33 6.31 -22.64
N GLY A 169 -13.23 5.65 -22.30
CA GLY A 169 -13.18 4.45 -21.46
C GLY A 169 -13.50 4.75 -19.99
N GLY A 170 -14.21 3.88 -19.30
CA GLY A 170 -14.53 4.00 -17.88
C GLY A 170 -13.29 3.84 -16.99
N GLY A 171 -13.26 4.51 -15.84
CA GLY A 171 -12.23 4.32 -14.82
C GLY A 171 -12.46 3.06 -13.97
N GLY A 172 -11.38 2.42 -13.53
CA GLY A 172 -11.44 1.32 -12.56
C GLY A 172 -11.78 1.82 -11.15
N SER A 173 -12.45 1.02 -10.33
CA SER A 173 -12.89 1.42 -9.00
C SER A 173 -12.63 0.33 -7.96
N THR A 174 -11.81 0.64 -6.94
CA THR A 174 -11.56 -0.26 -5.81
C THR A 174 -12.75 -0.29 -4.84
N SER A 175 -13.42 0.82 -4.60
CA SER A 175 -14.58 0.86 -3.71
C SER A 175 -15.80 0.14 -4.28
N ALA A 176 -15.98 0.13 -5.60
CA ALA A 176 -17.07 -0.58 -6.27
C ALA A 176 -16.69 -2.00 -6.70
N ASN A 177 -15.40 -2.40 -6.54
CA ASN A 177 -14.85 -3.65 -7.06
C ASN A 177 -15.11 -3.83 -8.57
N THR A 178 -14.97 -2.77 -9.35
CA THR A 178 -15.29 -2.78 -10.77
C THR A 178 -14.11 -2.37 -11.63
N VAL A 179 -13.96 -3.02 -12.75
CA VAL A 179 -13.05 -2.62 -13.84
C VAL A 179 -13.74 -1.55 -14.71
N GLY A 180 -12.91 -0.73 -15.37
CA GLY A 180 -13.43 0.28 -16.28
C GLY A 180 -14.06 -0.35 -17.53
N ALA A 181 -15.25 0.11 -17.90
CA ALA A 181 -15.90 -0.31 -19.16
C ALA A 181 -15.16 0.28 -20.37
N GLY A 182 -15.17 -0.42 -21.49
CA GLY A 182 -14.67 0.14 -22.76
C GLY A 182 -15.53 1.31 -23.24
N GLY A 183 -14.92 2.27 -23.91
CA GLY A 183 -15.60 3.40 -24.53
C GLY A 183 -16.49 2.97 -25.69
N SER A 184 -17.62 3.66 -25.85
CA SER A 184 -18.59 3.37 -26.92
C SER A 184 -18.07 3.80 -28.29
N LEU A 185 -18.66 3.21 -29.32
CA LEU A 185 -18.47 3.68 -30.69
C LEU A 185 -19.08 5.06 -30.89
N GLY A 186 -18.44 5.91 -31.71
CA GLY A 186 -19.12 7.00 -32.38
C GLY A 186 -20.07 6.44 -33.46
N LEU A 187 -21.17 7.12 -33.68
CA LEU A 187 -22.22 6.63 -34.59
C LEU A 187 -22.05 7.20 -35.98
N ASP A 188 -21.58 6.40 -36.97
CA ASP A 188 -22.02 6.53 -38.36
C ASP A 188 -21.84 5.28 -39.22
N SER A 189 -22.55 5.21 -40.34
CA SER A 189 -22.64 4.04 -41.21
C SER A 189 -21.56 4.08 -42.31
N GLY A 190 -20.70 3.12 -42.36
CA GLY A 190 -19.79 2.90 -43.49
C GLY A 190 -18.36 2.45 -43.22
N CYS A 191 -17.91 2.51 -41.99
CA CYS A 191 -16.65 1.93 -41.54
C CYS A 191 -16.91 0.86 -40.45
N THR A 192 -15.98 -0.06 -40.26
CA THR A 192 -16.01 -0.97 -39.11
C THR A 192 -15.20 -0.37 -37.97
N ALA A 193 -15.83 0.41 -37.10
CA ALA A 193 -15.22 0.88 -35.87
C ALA A 193 -15.41 -0.17 -34.77
N THR A 194 -14.51 -0.20 -33.80
CA THR A 194 -14.64 -1.05 -32.63
C THR A 194 -14.70 -0.23 -31.34
N ALA A 195 -15.52 -0.68 -30.40
CA ALA A 195 -15.53 -0.14 -29.06
C ALA A 195 -14.18 -0.42 -28.37
N GLY A 196 -13.84 0.39 -27.38
CA GLY A 196 -12.71 0.08 -26.49
C GLY A 196 -12.98 -1.19 -25.69
N MET A 197 -11.93 -1.87 -25.29
CA MET A 197 -12.04 -3.05 -24.44
C MET A 197 -12.19 -2.68 -22.97
N GLN A 198 -12.88 -3.53 -22.22
CA GLN A 198 -12.95 -3.45 -20.76
C GLN A 198 -11.56 -3.68 -20.15
N GLY A 199 -11.27 -3.02 -19.03
CA GLY A 199 -10.07 -3.28 -18.24
C GLY A 199 -10.12 -4.63 -17.52
N GLY A 200 -8.96 -5.12 -17.05
CA GLY A 200 -8.82 -6.35 -16.25
C GLY A 200 -8.81 -6.08 -14.75
N SER A 201 -9.07 -7.10 -13.94
CA SER A 201 -8.87 -7.09 -12.49
C SER A 201 -7.52 -7.68 -12.12
N PHE A 202 -7.03 -7.38 -10.88
CA PHE A 202 -5.82 -7.99 -10.34
C PHE A 202 -5.96 -9.52 -10.18
N SER A 203 -4.84 -10.22 -10.21
CA SER A 203 -4.75 -11.65 -9.90
C SER A 203 -3.45 -11.97 -9.16
N GLY A 204 -3.53 -12.38 -7.91
CA GLY A 204 -2.35 -12.65 -7.07
C GLY A 204 -1.48 -11.41 -6.90
N SER A 205 -0.24 -11.43 -7.40
CA SER A 205 0.71 -10.30 -7.41
C SER A 205 0.67 -9.47 -8.70
N ILE A 206 -0.21 -9.78 -9.65
CA ILE A 206 -0.31 -9.14 -10.95
C ILE A 206 -1.42 -8.10 -10.90
N VAL A 207 -1.11 -6.87 -11.30
CA VAL A 207 -2.09 -5.79 -11.44
C VAL A 207 -3.03 -6.04 -12.63
N GLY A 208 -4.23 -5.47 -12.60
CA GLY A 208 -5.17 -5.53 -13.71
C GLY A 208 -4.62 -4.78 -14.95
N THR A 209 -4.81 -5.36 -16.12
CA THR A 209 -4.37 -4.80 -17.40
C THR A 209 -5.43 -3.83 -17.94
N GLY A 210 -5.01 -2.65 -18.36
CA GLY A 210 -5.86 -1.65 -19.02
C GLY A 210 -6.49 -2.22 -20.30
N GLY A 211 -7.74 -1.83 -20.56
CA GLY A 211 -8.43 -2.20 -21.79
C GLY A 211 -7.76 -1.57 -23.02
N ALA A 212 -7.70 -2.32 -24.12
CA ALA A 212 -7.20 -1.76 -25.38
C ALA A 212 -8.16 -0.74 -25.97
N GLY A 213 -7.64 0.28 -26.64
CA GLY A 213 -8.42 1.25 -27.41
C GLY A 213 -9.11 0.61 -28.62
N GLY A 214 -10.28 1.12 -28.98
CA GLY A 214 -11.00 0.71 -30.18
C GLY A 214 -10.24 1.13 -31.45
N GLY A 215 -10.18 0.24 -32.43
CA GLY A 215 -9.58 0.50 -33.74
C GLY A 215 -10.64 0.78 -34.80
N ASN A 216 -10.19 1.31 -35.93
CA ASN A 216 -11.03 1.58 -37.08
C ASN A 216 -10.45 0.88 -38.30
N PHE A 217 -11.27 0.06 -39.00
CA PHE A 217 -10.90 -0.78 -40.15
C PHE A 217 -11.93 -0.68 -41.27
N GLY A 218 -11.48 -0.78 -42.50
CA GLY A 218 -12.33 -0.96 -43.65
C GLY A 218 -13.07 0.32 -44.12
N CYS A 219 -12.59 1.51 -43.77
CA CYS A 219 -13.14 2.76 -44.32
C CYS A 219 -12.76 2.92 -45.80
N ILE A 220 -13.55 2.28 -46.71
CA ILE A 220 -13.43 2.43 -48.15
C ILE A 220 -14.36 3.55 -48.61
N GLY A 221 -13.89 4.81 -48.57
CA GLY A 221 -14.69 5.93 -49.06
C GLY A 221 -13.81 7.07 -49.56
N GLY A 222 -14.02 7.44 -50.81
CA GLY A 222 -13.27 8.51 -51.47
C GLY A 222 -13.40 9.84 -50.76
N GLY A 223 -12.27 10.42 -50.44
CA GLY A 223 -12.15 11.86 -50.12
C GLY A 223 -12.07 12.18 -48.64
N GLY A 224 -10.97 11.86 -47.98
CA GLY A 224 -10.47 12.72 -46.90
C GLY A 224 -11.08 12.56 -45.51
N SER A 225 -11.70 11.44 -45.20
CA SER A 225 -12.12 11.15 -43.81
C SER A 225 -10.93 10.72 -42.96
N SER A 226 -10.60 11.50 -41.93
CA SER A 226 -9.58 11.14 -40.95
C SER A 226 -10.25 10.89 -39.62
N VAL A 227 -10.20 9.63 -39.16
CA VAL A 227 -10.84 9.17 -37.93
C VAL A 227 -9.78 8.75 -36.90
N GLY A 228 -9.97 9.14 -35.63
CA GLY A 228 -9.07 8.80 -34.55
C GLY A 228 -9.44 7.47 -33.90
N ALA A 229 -8.43 6.67 -33.59
CA ALA A 229 -8.61 5.45 -32.78
C ALA A 229 -8.62 5.77 -31.28
N GLY A 230 -9.22 4.90 -30.47
CA GLY A 230 -9.30 5.04 -29.01
C GLY A 230 -7.94 4.89 -28.34
N GLY A 231 -7.74 5.62 -27.24
CA GLY A 231 -6.59 5.50 -26.35
C GLY A 231 -6.68 4.27 -25.43
N GLY A 232 -5.53 3.72 -25.03
CA GLY A 232 -5.45 2.60 -24.09
C GLY A 232 -5.79 2.98 -22.65
N GLY A 233 -6.41 2.08 -21.89
CA GLY A 233 -6.73 2.26 -20.47
C GLY A 233 -5.50 2.14 -19.58
N GLY A 234 -5.50 2.78 -18.40
CA GLY A 234 -4.46 2.67 -17.38
C GLY A 234 -4.57 1.37 -16.59
N ALA A 235 -3.43 0.82 -16.19
CA ALA A 235 -3.33 -0.32 -15.30
C ALA A 235 -3.73 0.03 -13.86
N GLY A 236 -4.14 -0.96 -13.06
CA GLY A 236 -4.48 -0.72 -11.67
C GLY A 236 -4.87 -1.98 -10.92
N TYR A 237 -5.32 -1.85 -9.67
CA TYR A 237 -5.94 -2.95 -8.95
C TYR A 237 -7.19 -3.41 -9.72
N TYR A 238 -8.03 -2.49 -10.10
CA TYR A 238 -9.01 -2.62 -11.18
C TYR A 238 -8.62 -1.63 -12.28
N ALA A 239 -8.32 -2.13 -13.45
CA ALA A 239 -7.81 -1.31 -14.54
C ALA A 239 -8.91 -0.53 -15.25
N GLY A 240 -8.54 0.55 -15.91
CA GLY A 240 -9.42 1.34 -16.76
C GLY A 240 -9.71 0.69 -18.09
N GLY A 241 -10.85 0.99 -18.70
CA GLY A 241 -11.21 0.58 -20.05
C GLY A 241 -10.52 1.43 -21.12
N GLY A 242 -10.32 0.88 -22.31
CA GLY A 242 -9.86 1.64 -23.47
C GLY A 242 -10.94 2.58 -24.02
N GLY A 243 -10.54 3.67 -24.68
CA GLY A 243 -11.46 4.56 -25.41
C GLY A 243 -11.98 3.91 -26.68
N GLY A 244 -13.17 4.32 -27.15
CA GLY A 244 -13.76 3.87 -28.42
C GLY A 244 -13.19 4.64 -29.60
N SER A 245 -13.31 4.09 -30.81
CA SER A 245 -13.06 4.77 -32.07
C SER A 245 -14.35 5.31 -32.67
N ASP A 246 -14.22 6.16 -33.67
CA ASP A 246 -15.36 6.61 -34.47
C ASP A 246 -15.30 6.09 -35.91
N ALA A 247 -16.46 6.03 -36.57
CA ALA A 247 -16.65 5.54 -37.92
C ALA A 247 -17.42 6.59 -38.75
N ASN A 248 -16.81 7.69 -39.15
CA ASN A 248 -17.49 8.75 -39.95
C ASN A 248 -17.07 8.73 -41.41
N LEU A 249 -18.04 8.56 -42.35
CA LEU A 249 -17.86 8.68 -43.79
C LEU A 249 -18.03 10.14 -44.20
N GLY A 250 -16.94 10.89 -44.28
CA GLY A 250 -16.92 12.25 -44.82
C GLY A 250 -16.84 13.36 -43.78
N GLY A 251 -16.69 13.02 -42.49
CA GLY A 251 -16.40 13.93 -41.40
C GLY A 251 -15.02 13.66 -40.78
N PHE A 252 -14.62 14.52 -39.87
CA PHE A 252 -13.40 14.41 -39.09
C PHE A 252 -13.79 14.13 -37.64
N SER A 253 -13.25 13.11 -37.02
CA SER A 253 -13.59 12.79 -35.63
C SER A 253 -12.44 12.20 -34.86
N GLY A 254 -12.33 12.61 -33.59
CA GLY A 254 -11.31 12.13 -32.65
C GLY A 254 -11.76 10.86 -31.93
N GLY A 255 -10.82 9.98 -31.62
CA GLY A 255 -11.04 8.84 -30.74
C GLY A 255 -11.21 9.25 -29.28
N GLY A 256 -11.89 8.45 -28.48
CA GLY A 256 -12.03 8.64 -27.04
C GLY A 256 -10.74 8.34 -26.28
N GLY A 257 -10.49 9.03 -25.18
CA GLY A 257 -9.41 8.69 -24.25
C GLY A 257 -9.70 7.45 -23.42
N GLY A 258 -8.66 6.72 -23.00
CA GLY A 258 -8.78 5.59 -22.08
C GLY A 258 -9.06 6.05 -20.64
N GLY A 259 -9.72 5.20 -19.83
CA GLY A 259 -9.92 5.41 -18.39
C GLY A 259 -8.66 5.11 -17.58
N GLY A 260 -8.50 5.71 -16.41
CA GLY A 260 -7.40 5.40 -15.50
C GLY A 260 -7.63 4.11 -14.69
N GLY A 261 -6.58 3.55 -14.15
CA GLY A 261 -6.64 2.40 -13.25
C GLY A 261 -6.78 2.78 -11.77
N SER A 262 -7.42 1.97 -10.98
CA SER A 262 -7.64 2.21 -9.55
C SER A 262 -6.42 1.88 -8.71
N SER A 263 -6.35 2.45 -7.48
CA SER A 263 -5.28 2.23 -6.53
C SER A 263 -5.75 1.40 -5.34
N PHE A 264 -4.78 0.77 -4.64
CA PHE A 264 -5.02 -0.12 -3.52
C PHE A 264 -3.83 -0.12 -2.56
N ALA A 265 -4.11 -0.29 -1.25
CA ALA A 265 -3.10 -0.57 -0.23
C ALA A 265 -3.68 -1.48 0.85
N THR A 266 -2.88 -2.46 1.32
CA THR A 266 -3.21 -3.36 2.43
C THR A 266 -1.99 -3.62 3.31
N PRO A 267 -2.13 -3.75 4.65
CA PRO A 267 -3.35 -3.38 5.36
C PRO A 267 -3.64 -1.92 5.09
N SER A 268 -4.93 -1.54 5.06
CA SER A 268 -5.33 -0.13 5.04
C SER A 268 -4.92 0.50 6.37
N GLY A 269 -3.59 0.72 6.51
CA GLY A 269 -3.00 1.24 7.75
C GLY A 269 -3.49 2.66 8.04
N SER A 270 -3.43 3.05 9.29
CA SER A 270 -3.51 4.46 9.67
C SER A 270 -2.48 5.25 8.87
N GLY A 271 -2.90 6.23 8.09
CA GLY A 271 -2.01 7.05 7.27
C GLY A 271 -1.93 6.67 5.80
N THR A 272 -2.73 5.72 5.31
CA THR A 272 -2.85 5.51 3.85
C THR A 272 -3.50 6.72 3.19
N ASN A 273 -2.78 7.31 2.25
CA ASN A 273 -3.22 8.47 1.50
C ASN A 273 -3.13 8.19 -0.01
N TYR A 274 -4.14 8.65 -0.74
CA TYR A 274 -4.24 8.54 -2.19
C TYR A 274 -4.34 9.92 -2.80
N THR A 275 -3.45 10.26 -3.73
CA THR A 275 -3.45 11.52 -4.46
C THR A 275 -3.12 11.30 -5.94
N THR A 276 -3.24 12.33 -6.76
CA THR A 276 -2.70 12.31 -8.12
C THR A 276 -1.17 12.35 -8.05
N SER A 277 -0.50 11.54 -8.88
CA SER A 277 0.95 11.55 -8.97
C SER A 277 1.45 12.87 -9.57
N VAL A 278 2.51 13.40 -8.99
CA VAL A 278 3.27 14.52 -9.53
C VAL A 278 4.51 14.07 -10.32
N ILE A 279 4.84 12.76 -10.24
CA ILE A 279 5.94 12.12 -10.96
C ILE A 279 5.42 11.45 -12.23
N GLY A 280 4.44 10.55 -12.11
CA GLY A 280 3.78 9.88 -13.23
C GLY A 280 2.74 10.76 -13.90
N THR A 281 3.12 11.97 -14.32
CA THR A 281 2.31 12.81 -15.19
C THR A 281 2.24 12.23 -16.61
N ALA A 282 1.42 12.79 -17.49
CA ALA A 282 1.35 12.32 -18.87
C ALA A 282 2.74 12.16 -19.49
N ASN A 283 2.96 11.09 -20.24
CA ASN A 283 4.24 10.68 -20.86
C ASN A 283 5.39 10.34 -19.88
N HIS A 284 5.13 10.26 -18.58
CA HIS A 284 6.16 9.95 -17.60
C HIS A 284 5.92 8.60 -16.92
N ASN A 285 7.04 7.90 -16.66
CA ASN A 285 7.03 6.67 -15.88
C ASN A 285 6.67 6.96 -14.43
N GLY A 286 6.20 5.93 -13.72
CA GLY A 286 6.01 5.96 -12.28
C GLY A 286 7.33 5.94 -11.50
N GLN A 287 7.20 5.89 -10.19
CA GLN A 287 8.31 5.76 -9.24
C GLN A 287 7.81 5.04 -7.99
N VAL A 288 8.70 4.33 -7.30
CA VAL A 288 8.42 3.81 -5.96
C VAL A 288 9.54 4.23 -5.01
N ILE A 289 9.17 4.68 -3.82
CA ILE A 289 10.12 4.95 -2.73
C ILE A 289 9.74 4.05 -1.56
N ILE A 290 10.69 3.26 -1.07
CA ILE A 290 10.56 2.51 0.17
C ILE A 290 11.52 3.13 1.19
N SER A 291 10.97 3.66 2.27
CA SER A 291 11.74 4.15 3.40
C SER A 291 11.41 3.37 4.66
N TYR A 292 12.37 3.20 5.57
CA TYR A 292 12.13 2.53 6.83
C TYR A 292 12.95 3.09 7.99
N THR A 293 12.39 2.92 9.20
CA THR A 293 13.09 3.11 10.47
C THR A 293 13.00 1.81 11.25
N VAL A 294 14.12 1.34 11.79
CA VAL A 294 14.10 0.18 12.70
C VAL A 294 13.61 0.67 14.06
N VAL A 295 12.55 0.03 14.55
CA VAL A 295 11.98 0.29 15.86
C VAL A 295 12.20 -0.94 16.75
N THR A 296 12.57 -0.71 18.02
CA THR A 296 12.91 -1.78 18.97
C THR A 296 12.10 -1.64 20.25
N PRO A 297 11.69 -2.75 20.86
CA PRO A 297 11.15 -2.72 22.22
C PRO A 297 12.27 -2.36 23.22
N SER A 298 11.88 -1.81 24.35
CA SER A 298 12.74 -1.63 25.52
C SER A 298 11.89 -1.80 26.76
N LEU A 299 12.00 -3.00 27.39
CA LEU A 299 11.21 -3.32 28.56
C LEU A 299 11.84 -2.66 29.79
N THR A 300 11.00 -2.12 30.64
CA THR A 300 11.39 -1.66 31.97
C THR A 300 10.53 -2.37 33.01
N VAL A 301 11.11 -2.61 34.19
CA VAL A 301 10.40 -3.19 35.31
C VAL A 301 10.39 -2.20 36.46
N ALA A 302 9.27 -2.09 37.16
CA ALA A 302 9.16 -1.37 38.44
C ALA A 302 8.65 -2.31 39.51
N LYS A 303 9.18 -2.16 40.71
CA LYS A 303 8.81 -2.95 41.87
C LYS A 303 8.49 -2.04 43.02
N THR A 304 7.33 -2.25 43.65
CA THR A 304 6.84 -1.38 44.73
C THR A 304 6.09 -2.18 45.78
N HIS A 305 5.96 -1.60 46.97
CA HIS A 305 5.05 -2.05 48.03
C HIS A 305 4.31 -0.85 48.64
N THR A 306 3.13 -1.05 49.26
CA THR A 306 2.28 0.07 49.74
C THR A 306 2.43 0.37 51.22
N LYS A 307 2.84 -0.59 52.05
CA LYS A 307 2.92 -0.45 53.52
C LYS A 307 4.15 -1.15 54.05
N HIS A 308 4.71 -0.69 55.16
CA HIS A 308 5.75 -1.41 55.86
C HIS A 308 5.29 -2.84 56.16
N PHE A 309 6.18 -3.78 55.95
CA PHE A 309 5.93 -5.17 56.36
C PHE A 309 6.09 -5.31 57.91
N THR A 310 5.59 -6.38 58.45
CA THR A 310 5.67 -6.66 59.89
C THR A 310 6.05 -8.12 60.06
N GLN A 311 7.01 -8.44 60.96
CA GLN A 311 7.42 -9.78 61.26
C GLN A 311 6.21 -10.66 61.65
N GLY A 312 6.14 -11.89 61.11
CA GLY A 312 5.06 -12.84 61.29
C GLY A 312 3.73 -12.44 60.62
N LYS A 313 3.78 -11.53 59.64
CA LYS A 313 2.60 -11.10 58.84
C LYS A 313 2.95 -11.16 57.33
N ASP A 314 1.89 -11.12 56.53
CA ASP A 314 2.03 -11.10 55.08
C ASP A 314 2.48 -9.71 54.58
N GLY A 315 3.25 -9.72 53.50
CA GLY A 315 3.60 -8.55 52.70
C GLY A 315 3.18 -8.72 51.24
N VAL A 316 3.00 -7.61 50.55
CA VAL A 316 2.64 -7.62 49.12
C VAL A 316 3.52 -6.67 48.32
N TYR A 317 4.15 -7.21 47.30
CA TYR A 317 4.82 -6.46 46.25
C TYR A 317 3.98 -6.41 44.98
N THR A 318 4.06 -5.30 44.27
CA THR A 318 3.54 -5.13 42.93
C THR A 318 4.68 -4.94 41.96
N ILE A 319 4.69 -5.74 40.89
CA ILE A 319 5.69 -5.65 39.82
C ILE A 319 4.96 -5.24 38.53
N THR A 320 5.43 -4.18 37.88
CA THR A 320 4.91 -3.69 36.61
C THR A 320 5.99 -3.73 35.54
N VAL A 321 5.60 -4.15 34.34
CA VAL A 321 6.48 -4.15 33.17
C VAL A 321 5.89 -3.21 32.14
N ARG A 322 6.72 -2.31 31.60
CA ARG A 322 6.36 -1.33 30.58
C ARG A 322 7.32 -1.42 29.41
N ASN A 323 6.82 -1.22 28.20
CA ASN A 323 7.63 -1.05 27.01
C ASN A 323 7.87 0.45 26.77
N ASN A 324 9.08 0.94 27.05
CA ASN A 324 9.51 2.31 26.79
C ASN A 324 10.26 2.43 25.43
N GLY A 325 10.29 1.35 24.65
CA GLY A 325 10.93 1.34 23.34
C GLY A 325 10.18 2.15 22.28
N SER A 326 10.78 2.25 21.11
CA SER A 326 10.19 2.89 19.92
C SER A 326 9.26 1.96 19.13
N GLY A 327 9.36 0.64 19.37
CA GLY A 327 8.55 -0.40 18.72
C GLY A 327 7.82 -1.29 19.72
N PRO A 328 6.83 -2.07 19.25
CA PRO A 328 6.18 -3.08 20.07
C PRO A 328 7.14 -4.24 20.40
N THR A 329 6.81 -5.04 21.42
CA THR A 329 7.46 -6.35 21.60
C THR A 329 7.18 -7.25 20.40
N ASP A 330 8.07 -8.20 20.13
CA ASP A 330 8.03 -9.06 18.93
C ASP A 330 7.15 -10.31 19.07
N GLY A 331 6.46 -10.47 20.23
CA GLY A 331 5.65 -11.65 20.54
C GLY A 331 6.47 -12.84 21.07
N THR A 332 7.79 -12.73 21.18
CA THR A 332 8.58 -13.72 21.93
C THR A 332 8.32 -13.56 23.43
N THR A 333 8.66 -14.61 24.19
CA THR A 333 8.35 -14.66 25.62
C THR A 333 9.07 -13.56 26.41
N ALA A 334 8.32 -12.69 27.06
CA ALA A 334 8.80 -11.82 28.13
C ALA A 334 8.73 -12.55 29.47
N THR A 335 9.83 -12.57 30.19
CA THR A 335 9.97 -13.26 31.48
C THR A 335 10.32 -12.27 32.60
N VAL A 336 9.54 -12.28 33.66
CA VAL A 336 9.84 -11.60 34.92
C VAL A 336 10.33 -12.65 35.92
N HIS A 337 11.47 -12.41 36.53
CA HIS A 337 12.02 -13.23 37.62
C HIS A 337 12.19 -12.37 38.86
N ASP A 338 11.70 -12.87 40.00
CA ASP A 338 11.86 -12.23 41.31
C ASP A 338 12.88 -12.93 42.16
N THR A 339 13.72 -12.21 42.90
CA THR A 339 14.72 -12.75 43.81
C THR A 339 14.45 -12.20 45.20
N LEU A 340 13.79 -13.02 46.03
CA LEU A 340 13.48 -12.66 47.39
C LEU A 340 14.73 -12.59 48.29
N PRO A 341 14.85 -11.58 49.15
CA PRO A 341 15.91 -11.54 50.17
C PRO A 341 15.64 -12.53 51.31
N ALA A 342 16.68 -12.84 52.09
CA ALA A 342 16.56 -13.64 53.29
C ALA A 342 15.52 -13.01 54.29
N GLY A 343 14.72 -13.88 54.89
CA GLY A 343 13.64 -13.48 55.79
C GLY A 343 12.28 -13.22 55.10
N LEU A 344 12.19 -13.36 53.77
CA LEU A 344 10.95 -13.40 53.04
C LEU A 344 10.78 -14.75 52.33
N ARG A 345 9.54 -15.28 52.30
CA ARG A 345 9.17 -16.48 51.58
C ARG A 345 7.93 -16.21 50.73
N ALA A 346 7.92 -16.65 49.49
CA ALA A 346 6.75 -16.48 48.63
C ALA A 346 5.58 -17.36 49.11
N ASP A 347 4.43 -16.71 49.31
CA ASP A 347 3.13 -17.36 49.46
C ASP A 347 2.51 -17.62 48.09
N SER A 348 2.38 -16.55 47.29
CA SER A 348 1.84 -16.65 45.94
C SER A 348 2.43 -15.58 45.02
N ILE A 349 2.47 -15.87 43.69
CA ILE A 349 2.81 -14.93 42.62
C ILE A 349 1.80 -15.10 41.49
N THR A 350 1.09 -14.06 41.14
CA THR A 350 0.00 -14.08 40.17
C THR A 350 -0.08 -12.76 39.37
N GLY A 351 -0.61 -12.82 38.16
CA GLY A 351 -0.89 -11.63 37.33
C GLY A 351 -1.86 -11.97 36.21
N THR A 352 -2.74 -11.03 35.86
CA THR A 352 -3.70 -11.22 34.76
C THR A 352 -2.96 -11.36 33.43
N GLY A 353 -3.18 -12.50 32.74
CA GLY A 353 -2.51 -12.81 31.47
C GLY A 353 -1.06 -13.24 31.63
N TRP A 354 -0.56 -13.45 32.85
CA TRP A 354 0.73 -14.03 33.15
C TRP A 354 0.62 -15.50 33.55
N THR A 355 1.52 -16.33 33.05
CA THR A 355 1.72 -17.69 33.55
C THR A 355 2.83 -17.66 34.57
N CYS A 356 2.48 -17.83 35.86
CA CYS A 356 3.41 -17.66 36.97
C CYS A 356 3.73 -18.98 37.68
N SER A 357 4.99 -19.16 38.11
CA SER A 357 5.48 -20.27 38.94
C SER A 357 6.00 -19.74 40.27
N ARG A 358 5.38 -20.18 41.37
CA ARG A 358 5.81 -19.84 42.73
C ARG A 358 7.16 -20.45 43.08
N THR A 359 7.46 -21.63 42.56
CA THR A 359 8.71 -22.34 42.86
C THR A 359 9.94 -21.63 42.30
N THR A 360 9.83 -21.11 41.11
CA THR A 360 10.93 -20.41 40.42
C THR A 360 10.81 -18.88 40.52
N LEU A 361 9.72 -18.38 41.09
CA LEU A 361 9.38 -16.93 41.14
C LEU A 361 9.46 -16.25 39.77
N THR A 362 8.98 -16.95 38.76
CA THR A 362 8.94 -16.46 37.38
C THR A 362 7.50 -16.29 36.92
N CYS A 363 7.27 -15.22 36.13
CA CYS A 363 6.04 -15.03 35.37
C CYS A 363 6.38 -14.77 33.91
N THR A 364 5.68 -15.44 33.01
CA THR A 364 5.91 -15.36 31.56
C THR A 364 4.66 -14.97 30.80
N ARG A 365 4.82 -14.27 29.67
CA ARG A 365 3.78 -14.00 28.69
C ARG A 365 4.42 -13.69 27.32
N SER A 366 3.63 -13.81 26.24
CA SER A 366 4.14 -13.66 24.85
C SER A 366 3.25 -12.83 23.93
N ASP A 367 2.23 -12.14 24.48
CA ASP A 367 1.44 -11.20 23.68
C ASP A 367 2.23 -9.91 23.39
N VAL A 368 1.95 -9.33 22.22
CA VAL A 368 2.60 -8.10 21.76
C VAL A 368 2.21 -6.93 22.66
N LEU A 369 3.21 -6.26 23.25
CA LEU A 369 3.04 -5.03 24.03
C LEU A 369 3.40 -3.82 23.16
N PRO A 370 2.44 -2.94 22.81
CA PRO A 370 2.73 -1.72 22.08
C PRO A 370 3.75 -0.82 22.78
N ALA A 371 4.47 -0.01 22.01
CA ALA A 371 5.35 1.03 22.56
C ALA A 371 4.55 1.97 23.50
N GLY A 372 5.17 2.36 24.61
CA GLY A 372 4.56 3.21 25.64
C GLY A 372 3.51 2.53 26.53
N SER A 373 3.18 1.25 26.30
CA SER A 373 2.17 0.50 27.06
C SER A 373 2.78 -0.31 28.21
N SER A 374 1.93 -0.79 29.10
CA SER A 374 2.31 -1.66 30.23
C SER A 374 1.48 -2.93 30.22
N TYR A 375 2.09 -4.04 30.61
CA TYR A 375 1.36 -5.25 30.94
C TYR A 375 0.57 -5.09 32.26
N PRO A 376 -0.51 -5.86 32.47
CA PRO A 376 -1.15 -5.96 33.78
C PRO A 376 -0.14 -6.32 34.88
N PRO A 377 -0.28 -5.72 36.09
CA PRO A 377 0.69 -5.92 37.15
C PRO A 377 0.73 -7.37 37.66
N ILE A 378 1.91 -7.78 38.14
CA ILE A 378 2.11 -9.03 38.87
C ILE A 378 2.04 -8.68 40.37
N THR A 379 1.29 -9.47 41.12
CA THR A 379 1.18 -9.43 42.58
C THR A 379 1.99 -10.58 43.17
N LEU A 380 2.98 -10.26 44.01
CA LEU A 380 3.77 -11.24 44.79
C LEU A 380 3.42 -11.07 46.27
N LYS A 381 2.76 -12.06 46.85
CA LYS A 381 2.53 -12.16 48.29
C LYS A 381 3.67 -12.92 48.93
N VAL A 382 4.12 -12.42 50.09
CA VAL A 382 5.23 -12.99 50.84
C VAL A 382 4.88 -13.11 52.32
N ASP A 383 5.33 -14.19 52.94
CA ASP A 383 5.38 -14.33 54.40
C ASP A 383 6.66 -13.70 54.94
N VAL A 384 6.56 -12.93 56.00
CA VAL A 384 7.69 -12.25 56.64
C VAL A 384 8.13 -12.99 57.86
N SER A 385 9.33 -13.57 57.84
CA SER A 385 9.89 -14.29 58.98
C SER A 385 9.99 -13.41 60.24
N CYS A 386 9.80 -13.99 61.41
CA CYS A 386 10.08 -13.36 62.72
C CYS A 386 11.55 -12.92 62.88
N ARG A 387 12.46 -13.49 62.08
CA ARG A 387 13.90 -13.17 62.04
C ARG A 387 14.28 -12.25 60.88
N ALA A 388 13.31 -11.74 60.13
CA ALA A 388 13.59 -10.83 59.04
C ALA A 388 14.26 -9.52 59.54
N HIS A 389 15.29 -9.08 58.85
CA HIS A 389 15.98 -7.83 59.17
C HIS A 389 15.05 -6.61 59.04
N ALA A 390 15.36 -5.53 59.78
CA ALA A 390 14.56 -4.30 59.77
C ALA A 390 14.40 -3.63 58.37
N HIS A 391 15.31 -3.96 57.48
CA HIS A 391 15.25 -3.54 56.06
C HIS A 391 15.71 -4.73 55.20
N VAL A 392 14.97 -4.99 54.14
CA VAL A 392 15.30 -5.96 53.09
C VAL A 392 15.19 -5.30 51.72
N THR A 393 15.94 -5.79 50.75
CA THR A 393 15.82 -5.33 49.35
C THR A 393 15.41 -6.51 48.49
N ASN A 394 14.24 -6.41 47.89
CA ASN A 394 13.73 -7.38 46.92
C ASN A 394 14.00 -6.93 45.51
N THR A 395 14.37 -7.84 44.61
CA THR A 395 14.80 -7.54 43.25
C THR A 395 13.90 -8.26 42.22
N ALA A 396 13.49 -7.56 41.18
CA ALA A 396 12.81 -8.16 40.04
C ALA A 396 13.57 -7.82 38.75
N THR A 397 13.67 -8.78 37.85
CA THR A 397 14.32 -8.63 36.55
C THR A 397 13.34 -9.01 35.43
N VAL A 398 13.32 -8.25 34.34
CA VAL A 398 12.57 -8.59 33.12
C VAL A 398 13.53 -8.83 31.97
N THR A 399 13.24 -9.83 31.12
CA THR A 399 13.99 -10.20 29.92
C THR A 399 13.04 -10.67 28.81
N GLY A 400 13.47 -10.62 27.55
CA GLY A 400 12.72 -11.15 26.40
C GLY A 400 11.77 -10.14 25.76
N GLY A 401 10.77 -10.63 25.02
CA GLY A 401 9.87 -9.77 24.26
C GLY A 401 10.55 -9.00 23.12
N GLY A 402 11.67 -9.52 22.60
CA GLY A 402 12.49 -8.83 21.58
C GLY A 402 13.45 -7.79 22.13
N ASP A 403 13.40 -7.48 23.45
CA ASP A 403 14.44 -6.70 24.12
C ASP A 403 15.62 -7.60 24.46
N THR A 404 16.79 -7.29 23.93
CA THR A 404 18.03 -8.06 24.15
C THR A 404 18.70 -7.76 25.48
N THR A 405 18.21 -6.74 26.21
CA THR A 405 18.77 -6.26 27.46
C THR A 405 17.91 -6.73 28.63
N ALA A 406 18.57 -7.18 29.72
CA ALA A 406 17.91 -7.46 30.98
C ALA A 406 17.74 -6.16 31.80
N HIS A 407 16.55 -5.91 32.30
CA HIS A 407 16.27 -4.71 33.12
C HIS A 407 15.87 -5.15 34.53
N THR A 408 16.39 -4.44 35.54
CA THR A 408 16.23 -4.79 36.94
C THR A 408 15.65 -3.64 37.75
N ALA A 409 14.75 -3.94 38.67
CA ALA A 409 14.25 -3.01 39.68
C ALA A 409 14.39 -3.61 41.08
N THR A 410 14.63 -2.74 42.03
CA THR A 410 14.75 -3.11 43.44
C THR A 410 13.75 -2.33 44.28
N ASP A 411 13.23 -2.98 45.31
CA ASP A 411 12.38 -2.35 46.32
C ASP A 411 12.98 -2.55 47.71
N ARG A 412 13.32 -1.44 48.36
CA ARG A 412 13.80 -1.44 49.75
C ARG A 412 12.64 -1.34 50.71
N THR A 413 12.30 -2.45 51.37
CA THR A 413 11.17 -2.58 52.27
C THR A 413 11.58 -2.49 53.74
N LYS A 414 10.93 -1.61 54.50
CA LYS A 414 11.07 -1.55 55.94
C LYS A 414 10.19 -2.60 56.60
N ILE A 415 10.77 -3.39 57.56
CA ILE A 415 10.08 -4.40 58.31
C ILE A 415 9.97 -3.92 59.77
N ARG A 416 8.73 -3.88 60.30
CA ARG A 416 8.48 -3.55 61.70
C ARG A 416 8.63 -4.78 62.56
N HIS A 417 9.30 -4.63 63.70
CA HIS A 417 9.41 -5.67 64.70
C HIS A 417 8.02 -5.99 65.32
N ASN A 418 7.74 -7.27 65.51
CA ASN A 418 6.52 -7.73 66.17
C ASN A 418 6.89 -8.49 67.45
N LYS A 419 6.59 -7.92 68.61
CA LYS A 419 6.90 -8.47 69.92
C LYS A 419 6.20 -9.83 70.20
N HIS A 420 5.13 -10.11 69.45
CA HIS A 420 4.36 -11.37 69.58
C HIS A 420 4.72 -12.39 68.50
N CYS A 421 5.76 -12.14 67.72
CA CYS A 421 6.24 -13.06 66.70
C CYS A 421 7.11 -14.12 67.39
N HIS A 422 6.55 -15.25 67.68
CA HIS A 422 7.27 -16.38 68.23
C HIS A 422 7.94 -17.18 67.10
N ASN A 423 9.13 -17.75 67.37
CA ASN A 423 9.93 -18.53 66.45
C ASN A 423 9.16 -19.78 65.94
N GLU A 424 8.35 -19.64 64.95
CA GLU A 424 7.91 -20.77 64.16
C GLU A 424 9.04 -21.17 63.22
N HIS A 425 9.43 -22.45 63.27
CA HIS A 425 10.41 -23.01 62.36
C HIS A 425 9.83 -23.05 60.94
N TRP A 426 10.43 -22.32 60.06
CA TRP A 426 10.17 -22.37 58.60
C TRP A 426 10.94 -23.51 57.98
#